data_124a25a83eca86c678ca0c2e23e03b50
#
_entry.id   124a25a83eca86c678ca0c2e23e03b50
#
_cell.length_a   1.000
_cell.length_b   1.000
_cell.length_c   1.000
_cell.angle_alpha   90.00
_cell.angle_beta   90.00
_cell.angle_gamma   90.00
#
_symmetry.space_group_name_H-M   'P 1'
#
loop_
_entity.id
_entity.type
_entity.pdbx_description
1 polymer ?
#
loop_
_entity_poly.entity_id
_entity_poly.type
_entity_poly.pdbx_seq_one_letter_code
_entity_poly.pdbx_strand_id
1 'polypeptide(L)'
;MLVVKSLDVDINGTPILRDIGLTIDNGEIIGLIGRNGAGKTTFLRSVMGLIPVNGGSVLHGRDEINKLPGYKRAHMGFGYMPEDRRLVPEMTAEQNILVPVWSTGIEDFQSRLKWIYKIIPECQKFRETPATSLSGGQQKLVALARALMVGKNLLLLDEPTEGIAPVLALRMGEILASLKAEGVSIIIAESNDAHVADVI
;
A
#
# COMPACT_ATOMS: atom_id res chain seq x y z
N MET A 1 -5.22 -14.31 4.36
CA MET A 1 -4.02 -14.56 5.20
C MET A 1 -2.78 -14.53 4.32
N LEU A 2 -1.77 -13.76 4.70
CA LEU A 2 -0.42 -13.76 4.11
C LEU A 2 0.56 -14.29 5.16
N VAL A 3 1.48 -15.15 4.76
CA VAL A 3 2.54 -15.68 5.64
C VAL A 3 3.88 -15.50 4.95
N VAL A 4 4.80 -14.85 5.64
CA VAL A 4 6.20 -14.69 5.24
C VAL A 4 7.05 -15.53 6.19
N LYS A 5 7.93 -16.40 5.64
CA LYS A 5 8.78 -17.29 6.43
C LYS A 5 10.23 -17.13 6.01
N SER A 6 11.08 -16.80 6.96
CA SER A 6 12.54 -16.74 6.81
C SER A 6 12.98 -15.97 5.56
N LEU A 7 12.36 -14.80 5.34
CA LEU A 7 12.57 -13.99 4.14
C LEU A 7 13.96 -13.38 4.12
N ASP A 8 14.74 -13.71 3.09
CA ASP A 8 16.04 -13.09 2.79
C ASP A 8 15.96 -12.30 1.51
N VAL A 9 16.50 -11.07 1.53
CA VAL A 9 16.55 -10.19 0.37
C VAL A 9 17.89 -9.47 0.30
N ASP A 10 18.53 -9.56 -0.87
CA ASP A 10 19.75 -8.84 -1.20
C ASP A 10 19.47 -7.79 -2.28
N ILE A 11 20.09 -6.63 -2.16
CA ILE A 11 20.09 -5.59 -3.20
C ILE A 11 21.53 -5.36 -3.64
N ASN A 12 21.82 -5.63 -4.92
CA ASN A 12 23.15 -5.52 -5.50
C ASN A 12 24.23 -6.28 -4.68
N GLY A 13 23.89 -7.47 -4.18
CA GLY A 13 24.79 -8.29 -3.37
C GLY A 13 24.91 -7.86 -1.90
N THR A 14 24.24 -6.79 -1.51
CA THR A 14 24.19 -6.34 -0.10
C THR A 14 22.97 -6.94 0.58
N PRO A 15 23.14 -7.66 1.70
CA PRO A 15 22.04 -8.20 2.48
C PRO A 15 21.24 -7.07 3.17
N ILE A 16 19.95 -7.01 2.88
CA ILE A 16 19.03 -6.01 3.45
C ILE A 16 18.07 -6.65 4.45
N LEU A 17 17.51 -7.81 4.11
CA LEU A 17 16.63 -8.57 5.01
C LEU A 17 17.23 -9.93 5.27
N ARG A 18 17.15 -10.40 6.52
CA ARG A 18 17.59 -11.73 6.96
C ARG A 18 16.60 -12.35 7.91
N ASP A 19 16.16 -13.57 7.57
CA ASP A 19 15.28 -14.41 8.38
C ASP A 19 14.02 -13.68 8.89
N ILE A 20 13.41 -12.85 8.05
CA ILE A 20 12.22 -12.08 8.41
C ILE A 20 10.99 -12.97 8.33
N GLY A 21 10.26 -13.07 9.45
CA GLY A 21 8.97 -13.75 9.54
C GLY A 21 7.84 -12.78 9.87
N LEU A 22 6.69 -12.94 9.20
CA LEU A 22 5.47 -12.18 9.47
C LEU A 22 4.25 -13.00 9.05
N THR A 23 3.20 -12.96 9.86
CA THR A 23 1.89 -13.50 9.48
C THR A 23 0.86 -12.40 9.66
N ILE A 24 -0.03 -12.22 8.68
CA ILE A 24 -1.17 -11.31 8.77
C ILE A 24 -2.45 -12.06 8.38
N ASP A 25 -3.44 -11.99 9.25
CA ASP A 25 -4.77 -12.54 9.01
C ASP A 25 -5.65 -11.55 8.22
N ASN A 26 -6.80 -12.05 7.75
CA ASN A 26 -7.73 -11.21 7.00
C ASN A 26 -8.32 -10.12 7.92
N GLY A 27 -8.30 -8.88 7.45
CA GLY A 27 -8.80 -7.71 8.18
C GLY A 27 -7.91 -7.25 9.34
N GLU A 28 -6.66 -7.71 9.40
CA GLU A 28 -5.68 -7.29 10.40
C GLU A 28 -4.85 -6.11 9.89
N ILE A 29 -4.38 -5.26 10.82
CA ILE A 29 -3.39 -4.22 10.55
C ILE A 29 -2.11 -4.56 11.29
N ILE A 30 -0.98 -4.54 10.57
CA ILE A 30 0.35 -4.73 11.15
C ILE A 30 1.22 -3.50 10.84
N GLY A 31 1.90 -2.98 11.86
CA GLY A 31 2.90 -1.91 11.76
C GLY A 31 4.31 -2.48 11.67
N LEU A 32 5.06 -2.09 10.65
CA LEU A 32 6.50 -2.28 10.55
C LEU A 32 7.18 -1.00 11.02
N ILE A 33 7.56 -0.95 12.28
CA ILE A 33 8.15 0.25 12.89
C ILE A 33 9.67 0.12 12.90
N GLY A 34 10.37 1.17 12.48
CA GLY A 34 11.83 1.19 12.49
C GLY A 34 12.42 2.40 11.77
N ARG A 35 13.68 2.69 12.07
CA ARG A 35 14.41 3.82 11.46
C ARG A 35 14.48 3.73 9.95
N ASN A 36 14.73 4.86 9.29
CA ASN A 36 15.04 4.87 7.86
C ASN A 36 16.27 3.99 7.59
N GLY A 37 16.21 3.19 6.52
CA GLY A 37 17.23 2.20 6.20
C GLY A 37 17.09 0.84 6.91
N ALA A 38 16.10 0.64 7.78
CA ALA A 38 15.85 -0.64 8.47
C ALA A 38 15.31 -1.78 7.56
N GLY A 39 15.04 -1.49 6.28
CA GLY A 39 14.56 -2.48 5.32
C GLY A 39 13.02 -2.53 5.15
N LYS A 40 12.26 -1.65 5.78
CA LYS A 40 10.78 -1.62 5.71
C LYS A 40 10.27 -1.58 4.27
N THR A 41 10.72 -0.59 3.49
CA THR A 41 10.38 -0.45 2.06
C THR A 41 10.79 -1.69 1.26
N THR A 42 11.96 -2.26 1.56
CA THR A 42 12.43 -3.49 0.92
C THR A 42 11.49 -4.64 1.20
N PHE A 43 11.05 -4.80 2.45
CA PHE A 43 10.08 -5.83 2.82
C PHE A 43 8.76 -5.66 2.04
N LEU A 44 8.16 -4.46 2.07
CA LEU A 44 6.90 -4.19 1.34
C LEU A 44 7.04 -4.46 -0.17
N ARG A 45 8.14 -4.02 -0.78
CA ARG A 45 8.41 -4.23 -2.21
C ARG A 45 8.66 -5.70 -2.54
N SER A 46 9.26 -6.48 -1.64
CA SER A 46 9.44 -7.93 -1.81
C SER A 46 8.09 -8.66 -1.71
N VAL A 47 7.26 -8.29 -0.72
CA VAL A 47 5.89 -8.83 -0.59
C VAL A 47 5.02 -8.43 -1.80
N MET A 48 5.24 -7.26 -2.40
CA MET A 48 4.55 -6.85 -3.64
C MET A 48 5.13 -7.51 -4.90
N GLY A 49 6.28 -8.19 -4.82
CA GLY A 49 6.94 -8.81 -5.99
C GLY A 49 7.63 -7.80 -6.91
N LEU A 50 8.06 -6.67 -6.38
CA LEU A 50 8.84 -5.63 -7.06
C LEU A 50 10.34 -5.83 -6.85
N ILE A 51 10.73 -6.57 -5.84
CA ILE A 51 12.11 -6.99 -5.55
C ILE A 51 12.11 -8.51 -5.43
N PRO A 52 13.08 -9.21 -6.06
CA PRO A 52 13.18 -10.65 -5.95
C PRO A 52 13.58 -11.07 -4.52
N VAL A 53 13.13 -12.23 -4.10
CA VAL A 53 13.45 -12.87 -2.82
C VAL A 53 14.60 -13.84 -3.04
N ASN A 54 15.64 -13.80 -2.19
CA ASN A 54 16.81 -14.67 -2.26
C ASN A 54 16.63 -15.97 -1.45
N GLY A 55 15.85 -15.91 -0.35
CA GLY A 55 15.55 -17.05 0.52
C GLY A 55 14.21 -16.92 1.20
N GLY A 56 13.72 -18.02 1.77
CA GLY A 56 12.44 -18.06 2.44
C GLY A 56 11.23 -18.12 1.50
N SER A 57 10.03 -17.89 2.04
CA SER A 57 8.79 -17.99 1.28
C SER A 57 7.77 -16.93 1.65
N VAL A 58 7.03 -16.46 0.65
CA VAL A 58 5.84 -15.60 0.79
C VAL A 58 4.65 -16.41 0.30
N LEU A 59 3.70 -16.67 1.19
CA LEU A 59 2.50 -17.47 0.93
C LEU A 59 1.25 -16.60 1.02
N HIS A 60 0.37 -16.69 0.02
CA HIS A 60 -0.98 -16.11 0.08
C HIS A 60 -2.00 -17.27 0.09
N GLY A 61 -2.66 -17.44 1.23
CA GLY A 61 -3.42 -18.64 1.47
C GLY A 61 -2.51 -19.87 1.52
N ARG A 62 -2.67 -20.80 0.56
CA ARG A 62 -1.83 -22.00 0.43
C ARG A 62 -0.78 -21.89 -0.67
N ASP A 63 -0.82 -20.84 -1.47
CA ASP A 63 0.00 -20.70 -2.66
C ASP A 63 1.27 -19.89 -2.36
N GLU A 64 2.43 -20.41 -2.74
CA GLU A 64 3.68 -19.67 -2.72
C GLU A 64 3.73 -18.69 -3.90
N ILE A 65 3.96 -17.41 -3.58
CA ILE A 65 3.92 -16.33 -4.57
C ILE A 65 5.31 -15.73 -4.87
N ASN A 66 6.41 -16.31 -4.38
CA ASN A 66 7.77 -15.78 -4.58
C ASN A 66 8.08 -15.45 -6.03
N LYS A 67 7.70 -16.33 -6.96
CA LYS A 67 7.97 -16.19 -8.40
C LYS A 67 6.94 -15.35 -9.16
N LEU A 68 5.88 -14.92 -8.49
CA LEU A 68 4.85 -14.09 -9.13
C LEU A 68 5.30 -12.62 -9.17
N PRO A 69 5.38 -12.00 -10.36
CA PRO A 69 5.71 -10.58 -10.48
C PRO A 69 4.58 -9.71 -9.92
N GLY A 70 4.90 -8.44 -9.59
CA GLY A 70 4.00 -7.52 -8.92
C GLY A 70 2.65 -7.33 -9.61
N TYR A 71 2.61 -7.29 -10.94
CA TYR A 71 1.34 -7.16 -11.68
C TYR A 71 0.39 -8.35 -11.42
N LYS A 72 0.90 -9.58 -11.29
CA LYS A 72 0.08 -10.74 -10.94
C LYS A 72 -0.42 -10.66 -9.50
N ARG A 73 0.40 -10.14 -8.57
CA ARG A 73 -0.04 -9.90 -7.20
C ARG A 73 -1.09 -8.80 -7.11
N ALA A 74 -1.02 -7.78 -7.98
CA ALA A 74 -2.09 -6.78 -8.11
C ALA A 74 -3.43 -7.43 -8.53
N HIS A 75 -3.42 -8.37 -9.49
CA HIS A 75 -4.63 -9.15 -9.84
C HIS A 75 -5.15 -10.03 -8.68
N MET A 76 -4.28 -10.42 -7.75
CA MET A 76 -4.67 -11.13 -6.52
C MET A 76 -5.27 -10.20 -5.45
N GLY A 77 -5.39 -8.91 -5.74
CA GLY A 77 -5.95 -7.92 -4.81
C GLY A 77 -4.92 -7.31 -3.86
N PHE A 78 -3.64 -7.26 -4.25
CA PHE A 78 -2.61 -6.55 -3.50
C PHE A 78 -2.48 -5.12 -4.02
N GLY A 79 -2.62 -4.12 -3.14
CA GLY A 79 -2.35 -2.72 -3.43
C GLY A 79 -1.08 -2.24 -2.76
N TYR A 80 -0.33 -1.37 -3.44
CA TYR A 80 0.90 -0.79 -2.90
C TYR A 80 0.89 0.73 -3.04
N MET A 81 1.11 1.41 -1.94
CA MET A 81 1.34 2.85 -1.88
C MET A 81 2.80 3.09 -1.52
N PRO A 82 3.65 3.56 -2.46
CA PRO A 82 5.03 3.92 -2.17
C PRO A 82 5.13 5.25 -1.42
N GLU A 83 6.20 5.44 -0.66
CA GLU A 83 6.55 6.65 0.08
C GLU A 83 6.52 7.90 -0.82
N ASP A 84 7.12 7.82 -2.02
CA ASP A 84 7.24 8.89 -3.01
C ASP A 84 5.96 9.13 -3.85
N ARG A 85 4.86 8.51 -3.47
CA ARG A 85 3.53 8.62 -4.10
C ARG A 85 3.46 8.17 -5.56
N ARG A 86 4.45 8.46 -6.38
CA ARG A 86 4.57 8.12 -7.83
C ARG A 86 3.31 8.45 -8.64
N LEU A 87 2.73 9.60 -8.38
CA LEU A 87 1.64 10.09 -9.23
C LEU A 87 2.19 10.53 -10.59
N VAL A 88 1.37 10.37 -11.64
CA VAL A 88 1.67 10.92 -12.96
C VAL A 88 1.30 12.39 -12.93
N PRO A 89 2.28 13.31 -13.10
CA PRO A 89 2.09 14.74 -12.84
C PRO A 89 1.00 15.38 -13.69
N GLU A 90 0.91 15.02 -14.97
CA GLU A 90 0.00 15.59 -15.95
C GLU A 90 -1.42 15.05 -15.85
N MET A 91 -1.61 13.94 -15.12
CA MET A 91 -2.92 13.34 -14.91
C MET A 91 -3.66 14.00 -13.76
N THR A 92 -4.99 14.04 -13.87
CA THR A 92 -5.85 14.44 -12.74
C THR A 92 -5.80 13.44 -11.60
N ALA A 93 -6.33 13.81 -10.43
CA ALA A 93 -6.45 12.91 -9.28
C ALA A 93 -7.21 11.64 -9.66
N GLU A 94 -8.37 11.75 -10.32
CA GLU A 94 -9.16 10.59 -10.75
C GLU A 94 -8.41 9.72 -11.75
N GLN A 95 -7.75 10.31 -12.74
CA GLN A 95 -6.94 9.56 -13.70
C GLN A 95 -5.82 8.77 -13.01
N ASN A 96 -5.14 9.40 -12.03
CA ASN A 96 -4.13 8.71 -11.22
C ASN A 96 -4.72 7.52 -10.44
N ILE A 97 -5.92 7.65 -9.88
CA ILE A 97 -6.63 6.57 -9.19
C ILE A 97 -6.95 5.42 -10.16
N LEU A 98 -7.29 5.75 -11.41
CA LEU A 98 -7.68 4.79 -12.44
C LEU A 98 -6.51 4.11 -13.18
N VAL A 99 -5.27 4.57 -13.03
CA VAL A 99 -4.08 3.94 -13.67
C VAL A 99 -4.08 2.40 -13.52
N PRO A 100 -4.33 1.81 -12.32
CA PRO A 100 -4.34 0.36 -12.18
C PRO A 100 -5.42 -0.34 -13.00
N VAL A 101 -6.55 0.31 -13.27
CA VAL A 101 -7.65 -0.25 -14.08
C VAL A 101 -7.17 -0.55 -15.49
N TRP A 102 -6.43 0.39 -16.09
CA TRP A 102 -5.93 0.23 -17.46
C TRP A 102 -4.88 -0.88 -17.58
N SER A 103 -4.14 -1.16 -16.51
CA SER A 103 -3.10 -2.20 -16.50
C SER A 103 -3.61 -3.58 -16.09
N THR A 104 -4.69 -3.65 -15.30
CA THR A 104 -5.22 -4.91 -14.75
C THR A 104 -6.53 -5.35 -15.41
N GLY A 105 -7.20 -4.50 -16.17
CA GLY A 105 -8.46 -4.82 -16.83
C GLY A 105 -9.62 -5.06 -15.85
N ILE A 106 -9.64 -4.38 -14.70
CA ILE A 106 -10.74 -4.49 -13.72
C ILE A 106 -12.04 -4.01 -14.36
N GLU A 107 -13.00 -4.92 -14.56
CA GLU A 107 -14.27 -4.61 -15.22
C GLU A 107 -15.19 -3.74 -14.35
N ASP A 108 -15.33 -4.05 -13.05
CA ASP A 108 -16.19 -3.31 -12.11
C ASP A 108 -15.46 -2.16 -11.39
N PHE A 109 -14.65 -1.41 -12.12
CA PHE A 109 -13.91 -0.28 -11.54
C PHE A 109 -14.81 0.86 -11.07
N GLN A 110 -15.98 1.05 -11.70
CA GLN A 110 -16.89 2.14 -11.33
C GLN A 110 -17.47 1.96 -9.93
N SER A 111 -17.90 0.75 -9.58
CA SER A 111 -18.35 0.42 -8.22
C SER A 111 -17.22 0.59 -7.21
N ARG A 112 -16.01 0.16 -7.60
CA ARG A 112 -14.82 0.33 -6.77
C ARG A 112 -14.46 1.80 -6.56
N LEU A 113 -14.52 2.62 -7.61
CA LEU A 113 -14.29 4.07 -7.52
C LEU A 113 -15.30 4.76 -6.61
N LYS A 114 -16.60 4.41 -6.73
CA LYS A 114 -17.65 4.93 -5.84
C LYS A 114 -17.37 4.57 -4.38
N TRP A 115 -16.95 3.33 -4.12
CA TRP A 115 -16.57 2.89 -2.79
C TRP A 115 -15.35 3.66 -2.26
N ILE A 116 -14.33 3.89 -3.08
CA ILE A 116 -13.16 4.70 -2.71
C ILE A 116 -13.58 6.12 -2.34
N TYR A 117 -14.47 6.75 -3.10
CA TYR A 117 -14.99 8.08 -2.80
C TYR A 117 -15.88 8.14 -1.53
N LYS A 118 -16.51 7.02 -1.17
CA LYS A 118 -17.20 6.91 0.12
C LYS A 118 -16.19 6.89 1.29
N ILE A 119 -15.08 6.21 1.14
CA ILE A 119 -14.02 6.10 2.17
C ILE A 119 -13.16 7.38 2.23
N ILE A 120 -12.81 7.95 1.06
CA ILE A 120 -11.96 9.13 0.90
C ILE A 120 -12.71 10.19 0.08
N PRO A 121 -13.75 10.84 0.65
CA PRO A 121 -14.56 11.82 -0.08
C PRO A 121 -13.78 13.05 -0.53
N GLU A 122 -12.62 13.30 0.08
CA GLU A 122 -11.69 14.35 -0.31
C GLU A 122 -11.25 14.16 -1.77
N CYS A 123 -10.92 12.92 -2.17
CA CYS A 123 -10.49 12.62 -3.55
C CYS A 123 -11.56 12.98 -4.59
N GLN A 124 -12.84 12.87 -4.25
CA GLN A 124 -13.93 13.27 -5.14
C GLN A 124 -13.98 14.77 -5.35
N LYS A 125 -13.67 15.57 -4.31
CA LYS A 125 -13.74 17.04 -4.37
C LYS A 125 -12.71 17.64 -5.34
N PHE A 126 -11.54 17.02 -5.45
CA PHE A 126 -10.46 17.48 -6.34
C PHE A 126 -10.15 16.50 -7.48
N ARG A 127 -11.10 15.65 -7.84
CA ARG A 127 -10.92 14.59 -8.85
C ARG A 127 -10.38 15.09 -10.19
N GLU A 128 -10.82 16.29 -10.62
CA GLU A 128 -10.42 16.92 -11.89
C GLU A 128 -9.11 17.72 -11.77
N THR A 129 -8.54 17.86 -10.56
CA THR A 129 -7.33 18.65 -10.32
C THR A 129 -6.10 17.85 -10.78
N PRO A 130 -5.20 18.44 -11.59
CA PRO A 130 -3.93 17.81 -11.94
C PRO A 130 -3.08 17.50 -10.71
N ALA A 131 -2.33 16.40 -10.73
CA ALA A 131 -1.53 15.98 -9.58
C ALA A 131 -0.50 17.03 -9.14
N THR A 132 0.04 17.81 -10.09
CA THR A 132 0.95 18.94 -9.84
C THR A 132 0.34 20.06 -9.02
N SER A 133 -0.97 20.24 -9.06
CA SER A 133 -1.70 21.30 -8.35
C SER A 133 -2.22 20.86 -6.98
N LEU A 134 -2.04 19.59 -6.62
CA LEU A 134 -2.42 19.04 -5.32
C LEU A 134 -1.36 19.31 -4.27
N SER A 135 -1.78 19.61 -3.03
CA SER A 135 -0.87 19.63 -1.90
C SER A 135 -0.26 18.24 -1.64
N GLY A 136 0.88 18.17 -0.95
CA GLY A 136 1.55 16.89 -0.63
C GLY A 136 0.62 15.89 0.08
N GLY A 137 -0.23 16.37 0.98
CA GLY A 137 -1.21 15.53 1.66
C GLY A 137 -2.34 15.05 0.74
N GLN A 138 -2.85 15.92 -0.15
CA GLN A 138 -3.83 15.51 -1.17
C GLN A 138 -3.25 14.46 -2.12
N GLN A 139 -1.97 14.61 -2.51
CA GLN A 139 -1.27 13.62 -3.31
C GLN A 139 -1.15 12.27 -2.58
N LYS A 140 -0.92 12.25 -1.24
CA LYS A 140 -0.91 11.00 -0.46
C LYS A 140 -2.28 10.34 -0.43
N LEU A 141 -3.37 11.10 -0.29
CA LEU A 141 -4.74 10.56 -0.40
C LEU A 141 -5.00 9.94 -1.77
N VAL A 142 -4.56 10.59 -2.86
CA VAL A 142 -4.69 10.04 -4.22
C VAL A 142 -3.85 8.76 -4.37
N ALA A 143 -2.63 8.71 -3.83
CA ALA A 143 -1.79 7.53 -3.87
C ALA A 143 -2.41 6.35 -3.10
N LEU A 144 -3.01 6.60 -1.93
CA LEU A 144 -3.78 5.61 -1.18
C LEU A 144 -5.01 5.14 -1.98
N ALA A 145 -5.80 6.06 -2.54
CA ALA A 145 -6.96 5.76 -3.36
C ALA A 145 -6.59 4.90 -4.59
N ARG A 146 -5.46 5.19 -5.23
CA ARG A 146 -4.91 4.37 -6.32
C ARG A 146 -4.54 2.96 -5.84
N ALA A 147 -3.90 2.82 -4.69
CA ALA A 147 -3.58 1.50 -4.12
C ALA A 147 -4.86 0.73 -3.80
N LEU A 148 -5.91 1.40 -3.30
CA LEU A 148 -7.21 0.83 -3.02
C LEU A 148 -7.94 0.35 -4.29
N MET A 149 -7.65 0.88 -5.45
CA MET A 149 -8.30 0.45 -6.70
C MET A 149 -8.07 -1.04 -6.97
N VAL A 150 -6.88 -1.57 -6.66
CA VAL A 150 -6.53 -2.99 -6.79
C VAL A 150 -6.49 -3.72 -5.44
N GLY A 151 -6.14 -3.03 -4.36
CA GLY A 151 -5.94 -3.58 -3.01
C GLY A 151 -7.23 -3.99 -2.33
N LYS A 152 -7.84 -5.11 -2.76
CA LYS A 152 -9.07 -5.65 -2.18
C LYS A 152 -8.79 -6.52 -0.95
N ASN A 153 -7.64 -7.21 -0.95
CA ASN A 153 -7.30 -8.21 0.06
C ASN A 153 -6.18 -7.73 0.98
N LEU A 154 -5.17 -7.05 0.42
CA LEU A 154 -4.00 -6.60 1.15
C LEU A 154 -3.56 -5.23 0.64
N LEU A 155 -3.32 -4.31 1.57
CA LEU A 155 -2.64 -3.04 1.31
C LEU A 155 -1.26 -3.04 1.94
N LEU A 156 -0.29 -2.58 1.17
CA LEU A 156 1.08 -2.35 1.57
C LEU A 156 1.33 -0.85 1.51
N LEU A 157 1.50 -0.20 2.66
CA LEU A 157 1.60 1.26 2.77
C LEU A 157 2.98 1.65 3.29
N ASP A 158 3.71 2.42 2.49
CA ASP A 158 5.07 2.85 2.79
C ASP A 158 5.09 4.32 3.20
N GLU A 159 5.32 4.59 4.49
CA GLU A 159 5.34 5.91 5.13
C GLU A 159 4.11 6.78 4.76
N PRO A 160 2.87 6.27 4.96
CA PRO A 160 1.67 6.98 4.52
C PRO A 160 1.46 8.33 5.23
N THR A 161 2.00 8.51 6.45
CA THR A 161 1.82 9.73 7.24
C THR A 161 3.04 10.65 7.21
N GLU A 162 4.16 10.23 6.61
CA GLU A 162 5.36 11.06 6.55
C GLU A 162 5.15 12.35 5.74
N GLY A 163 5.59 13.48 6.29
CA GLY A 163 5.59 14.78 5.62
C GLY A 163 4.20 15.38 5.36
N ILE A 164 3.17 14.96 6.10
CA ILE A 164 1.84 15.55 6.05
C ILE A 164 1.49 16.29 7.36
N ALA A 165 0.54 17.22 7.27
CA ALA A 165 0.07 17.94 8.45
C ALA A 165 -0.61 16.98 9.46
N PRO A 166 -0.50 17.25 10.78
CA PRO A 166 -1.07 16.38 11.82
C PRO A 166 -2.56 16.06 11.64
N VAL A 167 -3.35 17.04 11.22
CA VAL A 167 -4.78 16.86 10.95
C VAL A 167 -5.04 15.83 9.84
N LEU A 168 -4.15 15.75 8.86
CA LEU A 168 -4.27 14.79 7.78
C LEU A 168 -3.73 13.42 8.19
N ALA A 169 -2.74 13.37 9.10
CA ALA A 169 -2.29 12.11 9.70
C ALA A 169 -3.42 11.44 10.51
N LEU A 170 -4.15 12.23 11.33
CA LEU A 170 -5.35 11.75 12.02
C LEU A 170 -6.41 11.24 11.02
N ARG A 171 -6.66 12.01 9.95
CA ARG A 171 -7.60 11.60 8.90
C ARG A 171 -7.18 10.30 8.21
N MET A 172 -5.89 10.11 7.98
CA MET A 172 -5.33 8.85 7.46
C MET A 172 -5.64 7.69 8.40
N GLY A 173 -5.45 7.86 9.70
CA GLY A 173 -5.81 6.86 10.73
C GLY A 173 -7.28 6.46 10.67
N GLU A 174 -8.21 7.43 10.56
CA GLU A 174 -9.65 7.16 10.41
C GLU A 174 -9.95 6.35 9.14
N ILE A 175 -9.31 6.68 8.02
CA ILE A 175 -9.44 5.93 6.76
C ILE A 175 -8.98 4.49 6.96
N LEU A 176 -7.80 4.28 7.57
CA LEU A 176 -7.25 2.93 7.80
C LEU A 176 -8.14 2.11 8.73
N ALA A 177 -8.68 2.72 9.79
CA ALA A 177 -9.64 2.07 10.69
C ALA A 177 -10.92 1.65 9.94
N SER A 178 -11.42 2.50 9.04
CA SER A 178 -12.58 2.19 8.19
C SER A 178 -12.29 1.01 7.25
N LEU A 179 -11.08 0.95 6.67
CA LEU A 179 -10.65 -0.15 5.80
C LEU A 179 -10.54 -1.47 6.56
N LYS A 180 -10.03 -1.44 7.79
CA LYS A 180 -10.01 -2.61 8.70
C LYS A 180 -11.43 -3.14 8.94
N ALA A 181 -12.38 -2.24 9.22
CA ALA A 181 -13.77 -2.60 9.44
C ALA A 181 -14.44 -3.23 8.19
N GLU A 182 -13.97 -2.87 6.98
CA GLU A 182 -14.38 -3.47 5.71
C GLU A 182 -13.63 -4.79 5.39
N GLY A 183 -12.77 -5.26 6.29
CA GLY A 183 -12.04 -6.53 6.17
C GLY A 183 -10.78 -6.48 5.32
N VAL A 184 -10.26 -5.30 4.99
CA VAL A 184 -9.00 -5.14 4.25
C VAL A 184 -7.83 -5.34 5.20
N SER A 185 -6.91 -6.24 4.86
CA SER A 185 -5.66 -6.43 5.61
C SER A 185 -4.64 -5.35 5.22
N ILE A 186 -3.89 -4.83 6.18
CA ILE A 186 -2.97 -3.70 5.92
C ILE A 186 -1.62 -3.94 6.60
N ILE A 187 -0.54 -3.79 5.84
CA ILE A 187 0.82 -3.70 6.39
C ILE A 187 1.30 -2.26 6.17
N ILE A 188 1.62 -1.57 7.26
CA ILE A 188 2.06 -0.18 7.27
C ILE A 188 3.53 -0.13 7.69
N ALA A 189 4.39 0.44 6.87
CA ALA A 189 5.76 0.78 7.25
C ALA A 189 5.80 2.24 7.70
N GLU A 190 6.31 2.50 8.90
CA GLU A 190 6.47 3.86 9.46
C GLU A 190 7.79 3.98 10.21
N SER A 191 8.37 5.19 10.17
CA SER A 191 9.59 5.53 10.92
C SER A 191 9.30 5.92 12.36
N ASN A 192 8.06 6.33 12.67
CA ASN A 192 7.61 6.74 14.00
C ASN A 192 6.33 5.99 14.38
N ASP A 193 6.31 5.39 15.55
CA ASP A 193 5.19 4.62 16.11
C ASP A 193 3.98 5.51 16.49
N ALA A 194 4.23 6.78 16.85
CA ALA A 194 3.17 7.71 17.24
C ALA A 194 2.08 7.89 16.17
N HIS A 195 2.40 7.66 14.90
CA HIS A 195 1.45 7.82 13.80
C HIS A 195 0.59 6.57 13.54
N VAL A 196 0.92 5.45 14.14
CA VAL A 196 0.28 4.15 13.89
C VAL A 196 -0.36 3.57 15.14
N ALA A 197 0.04 4.04 16.33
CA ALA A 197 -0.41 3.51 17.63
C ALA A 197 -1.94 3.57 17.81
N ASP A 198 -2.61 4.54 17.19
CA ASP A 198 -4.07 4.70 17.28
C ASP A 198 -4.84 3.83 16.27
N VAL A 199 -4.14 3.10 15.38
CA VAL A 199 -4.74 2.37 14.24
C VAL A 199 -4.51 0.87 14.31
N ILE A 200 -3.46 0.41 15.02
CA ILE A 200 -3.08 -1.00 15.21
C ILE A 200 -3.84 -1.66 16.36
#